data_2407853fd6c51da67ba7008b74f2201e
#
_entry.id   2407853fd6c51da67ba7008b74f2201e
#
_cell.length_a   1.000
_cell.length_b   1.000
_cell.length_c   1.000
_cell.angle_alpha   90.00
_cell.angle_beta   90.00
_cell.angle_gamma   90.00
#
_symmetry.space_group_name_H-M   'P 1'
#
loop_
_entity.id
_entity.type
_entity.pdbx_description
1 polymer ?
#
loop_
_entity_poly.entity_id
_entity_poly.type
_entity_poly.pdbx_seq_one_letter_code
_entity_poly.pdbx_strand_id
1 'polypeptide(L)'
;MSAAVLFDLNNGGDKTLLKPHRYYEFGYEAASSAGLDRRLGNVGAGIGAKSGKLKGGLGSASLEDDFGMTVGALAAVNSFGMVTIPGHREFWAWPFERNGEFGGLPPPCPEDPIPLDYDPPGPFEEPTNTTLCVVAVNALLTRPQALRMAIMAHDGLARAIRPVHTPFDGDMVFLLATGEKALSENTNLDLTRIGMMTADCVCRSVARGVYEAQSLGRWSGYRSHFPPNC
;
A
#
# COMPACT_ATOMS: atom_id res chain seq x y z
N MET A 1 17.97 -9.56 10.51
CA MET A 1 17.09 -8.50 10.08
C MET A 1 16.24 -9.05 8.95
N SER A 2 14.91 -8.91 9.02
CA SER A 2 14.03 -9.42 7.96
C SER A 2 14.06 -8.46 6.78
N ALA A 3 14.01 -9.00 5.56
CA ALA A 3 13.97 -8.23 4.33
C ALA A 3 12.95 -8.85 3.37
N ALA A 4 12.38 -8.03 2.49
CA ALA A 4 11.49 -8.46 1.43
C ALA A 4 11.87 -7.73 0.14
N VAL A 5 11.60 -8.36 -1.01
CA VAL A 5 11.91 -7.84 -2.33
C VAL A 5 10.63 -7.46 -3.04
N LEU A 6 10.56 -6.23 -3.52
CA LEU A 6 9.57 -5.82 -4.49
C LEU A 6 10.17 -6.04 -5.89
N PHE A 7 9.70 -7.07 -6.59
CA PHE A 7 10.22 -7.40 -7.91
C PHE A 7 9.45 -6.62 -8.99
N ASP A 8 10.16 -5.74 -9.69
CA ASP A 8 9.61 -4.89 -10.75
C ASP A 8 10.38 -4.98 -12.07
N LEU A 9 11.33 -5.94 -12.17
CA LEU A 9 12.22 -6.03 -13.33
C LEU A 9 11.48 -6.34 -14.63
N ASN A 10 10.36 -7.07 -14.56
CA ASN A 10 9.53 -7.40 -15.71
C ASN A 10 8.50 -6.32 -16.07
N ASN A 11 8.41 -5.24 -15.28
CA ASN A 11 7.40 -4.19 -15.47
C ASN A 11 7.77 -3.17 -16.58
N GLY A 12 8.83 -3.42 -17.34
CA GLY A 12 9.30 -2.58 -18.44
C GLY A 12 10.43 -1.62 -18.02
N GLY A 13 10.86 -0.80 -18.97
CA GLY A 13 12.03 0.08 -18.81
C GLY A 13 13.36 -0.63 -19.08
N ASP A 14 14.43 0.16 -19.21
CA ASP A 14 15.79 -0.36 -19.39
C ASP A 14 16.38 -0.78 -18.04
N LYS A 15 16.60 -2.06 -17.86
CA LYS A 15 17.17 -2.67 -16.65
C LYS A 15 18.66 -3.03 -16.81
N THR A 16 19.26 -2.76 -17.96
CA THR A 16 20.67 -3.11 -18.25
C THR A 16 21.67 -2.41 -17.33
N LEU A 17 21.28 -1.27 -16.79
CA LEU A 17 22.09 -0.49 -15.84
C LEU A 17 21.98 -0.98 -14.38
N LEU A 18 21.05 -1.91 -14.07
CA LEU A 18 20.86 -2.43 -12.72
C LEU A 18 21.87 -3.54 -12.44
N LYS A 19 23.09 -3.14 -12.08
CA LYS A 19 24.12 -4.06 -11.56
C LYS A 19 23.91 -4.25 -10.04
N PRO A 20 24.34 -5.37 -9.45
CA PRO A 20 24.14 -5.65 -8.02
C PRO A 20 24.57 -4.53 -7.07
N HIS A 21 25.67 -3.82 -7.39
CA HIS A 21 26.16 -2.72 -6.55
C HIS A 21 25.23 -1.50 -6.53
N ARG A 22 24.35 -1.31 -7.53
CA ARG A 22 23.37 -0.20 -7.55
C ARG A 22 22.34 -0.32 -6.44
N TYR A 23 21.95 -1.52 -6.05
CA TYR A 23 21.04 -1.71 -4.91
C TYR A 23 21.67 -1.27 -3.58
N TYR A 24 22.97 -1.46 -3.42
CA TYR A 24 23.70 -0.92 -2.27
C TYR A 24 23.68 0.61 -2.27
N GLU A 25 23.97 1.22 -3.42
CA GLU A 25 23.94 2.68 -3.60
C GLU A 25 22.55 3.24 -3.30
N PHE A 26 21.47 2.63 -3.85
CA PHE A 26 20.10 3.04 -3.58
C PHE A 26 19.74 2.94 -2.10
N GLY A 27 20.17 1.88 -1.42
CA GLY A 27 19.95 1.74 0.02
C GLY A 27 20.68 2.80 0.83
N TYR A 28 21.92 3.11 0.46
CA TYR A 28 22.72 4.14 1.10
C TYR A 28 22.10 5.54 0.88
N GLU A 29 21.73 5.86 -0.35
CA GLU A 29 21.07 7.13 -0.71
C GLU A 29 19.72 7.27 0.02
N ALA A 30 18.90 6.21 0.07
CA ALA A 30 17.64 6.22 0.78
C ALA A 30 17.82 6.51 2.27
N ALA A 31 18.80 5.86 2.92
CA ALA A 31 19.10 6.11 4.32
C ALA A 31 19.64 7.52 4.57
N SER A 32 20.53 8.01 3.70
CA SER A 32 21.15 9.33 3.82
C SER A 32 20.16 10.48 3.56
N SER A 33 19.16 10.25 2.70
CA SER A 33 18.12 11.22 2.35
C SER A 33 16.84 11.05 3.16
N ALA A 34 16.84 10.16 4.16
CA ALA A 34 15.67 9.97 5.01
C ALA A 34 15.27 11.27 5.70
N GLY A 35 13.99 11.63 5.60
CA GLY A 35 13.48 12.90 6.10
C GLY A 35 11.96 12.95 6.09
N LEU A 36 11.42 14.16 6.18
CA LEU A 36 9.98 14.41 6.18
C LEU A 36 9.38 14.58 4.78
N ASP A 37 10.16 14.35 3.71
CA ASP A 37 9.68 14.39 2.34
C ASP A 37 8.60 13.30 2.15
N ARG A 38 7.43 13.71 1.66
CA ARG A 38 6.25 12.88 1.51
C ARG A 38 5.85 12.71 0.05
N ARG A 39 6.80 12.70 -0.86
CA ARG A 39 6.50 12.41 -2.27
C ARG A 39 5.89 11.02 -2.38
N LEU A 40 4.81 10.92 -3.16
CA LEU A 40 4.04 9.70 -3.38
C LEU A 40 4.06 9.32 -4.89
N GLY A 41 3.50 8.17 -5.20
CA GLY A 41 3.42 7.68 -6.58
C GLY A 41 4.75 7.14 -7.10
N ASN A 42 5.29 7.74 -8.16
CA ASN A 42 6.48 7.24 -8.87
C ASN A 42 7.79 7.60 -8.16
N VAL A 43 7.95 7.23 -6.91
CA VAL A 43 9.16 7.46 -6.12
C VAL A 43 9.66 6.19 -5.46
N GLY A 44 10.97 6.08 -5.27
CA GLY A 44 11.61 4.93 -4.62
C GLY A 44 11.12 3.59 -5.20
N ALA A 45 10.71 2.69 -4.34
CA ALA A 45 10.16 1.39 -4.74
C ALA A 45 8.88 1.48 -5.60
N GLY A 46 8.21 2.64 -5.62
CA GLY A 46 7.03 2.88 -6.46
C GLY A 46 7.36 3.12 -7.94
N ILE A 47 8.62 3.39 -8.32
CA ILE A 47 8.97 3.77 -9.70
C ILE A 47 8.65 2.65 -10.69
N GLY A 48 9.07 1.42 -10.43
CA GLY A 48 8.86 0.27 -11.32
C GLY A 48 7.56 -0.51 -11.03
N ALA A 49 6.81 -0.14 -10.00
CA ALA A 49 5.67 -0.89 -9.51
C ALA A 49 4.45 -0.80 -10.43
N LYS A 50 3.63 -1.87 -10.43
CA LYS A 50 2.31 -1.93 -11.07
C LYS A 50 1.26 -2.43 -10.08
N SER A 51 -0.03 -2.19 -10.34
CA SER A 51 -1.14 -2.74 -9.56
C SER A 51 -2.24 -3.18 -10.51
N GLY A 52 -2.37 -4.50 -10.69
CA GLY A 52 -3.23 -5.03 -11.75
C GLY A 52 -2.84 -4.46 -13.12
N LYS A 53 -3.74 -3.70 -13.74
CA LYS A 53 -3.57 -3.05 -15.05
C LYS A 53 -3.07 -1.59 -14.94
N LEU A 54 -2.95 -1.05 -13.73
CA LEU A 54 -2.54 0.33 -13.48
C LEU A 54 -1.07 0.42 -13.08
N LYS A 55 -0.53 1.63 -13.18
CA LYS A 55 0.75 1.96 -12.56
C LYS A 55 0.62 1.88 -11.04
N GLY A 56 1.46 1.09 -10.40
CA GLY A 56 1.61 1.07 -8.96
C GLY A 56 2.44 2.25 -8.44
N GLY A 57 2.59 2.37 -7.13
CA GLY A 57 3.30 3.51 -6.58
C GLY A 57 3.55 3.41 -5.08
N LEU A 58 4.22 4.43 -4.55
CA LEU A 58 4.42 4.60 -3.12
C LEU A 58 3.30 5.46 -2.54
N GLY A 59 2.64 4.99 -1.50
CA GLY A 59 1.60 5.74 -0.79
C GLY A 59 1.82 5.77 0.71
N SER A 60 1.22 6.76 1.37
CA SER A 60 1.31 6.94 2.82
C SER A 60 0.00 7.48 3.38
N ALA A 61 -0.35 7.03 4.57
CA ALA A 61 -1.47 7.54 5.34
C ALA A 61 -1.19 7.45 6.84
N SER A 62 -1.83 8.31 7.60
CA SER A 62 -1.74 8.29 9.06
C SER A 62 -3.07 8.57 9.71
N LEU A 63 -3.17 8.16 10.97
CA LEU A 63 -4.28 8.41 11.88
C LEU A 63 -3.74 8.73 13.26
N GLU A 64 -4.45 9.59 13.94
CA GLU A 64 -4.30 9.81 15.38
C GLU A 64 -5.68 9.71 16.02
N ASP A 65 -5.77 9.04 17.15
CA ASP A 65 -7.00 8.95 17.93
C ASP A 65 -7.08 10.03 19.02
N ASP A 66 -8.25 10.16 19.63
CA ASP A 66 -8.50 11.15 20.69
C ASP A 66 -7.64 10.93 21.96
N PHE A 67 -6.97 9.80 22.06
CA PHE A 67 -6.06 9.45 23.14
C PHE A 67 -4.60 9.70 22.77
N GLY A 68 -4.34 10.23 21.56
CA GLY A 68 -3.03 10.55 21.02
C GLY A 68 -2.21 9.31 20.63
N MET A 69 -2.87 8.16 20.39
CA MET A 69 -2.22 7.03 19.71
C MET A 69 -2.12 7.36 18.23
N THR A 70 -0.91 7.32 17.70
CA THR A 70 -0.63 7.65 16.31
C THR A 70 -0.17 6.42 15.57
N VAL A 71 -0.74 6.23 14.39
CA VAL A 71 -0.37 5.17 13.43
C VAL A 71 -0.07 5.81 12.09
N GLY A 72 1.05 5.44 11.49
CA GLY A 72 1.40 5.78 10.12
C GLY A 72 1.69 4.53 9.31
N ALA A 73 1.33 4.53 8.03
CA ALA A 73 1.67 3.47 7.10
C ALA A 73 2.30 4.03 5.83
N LEU A 74 3.25 3.28 5.29
CA LEU A 74 3.86 3.50 3.98
C LEU A 74 3.70 2.20 3.19
N ALA A 75 3.16 2.27 1.97
CA ALA A 75 2.95 1.12 1.12
C ALA A 75 3.61 1.31 -0.26
N ALA A 76 4.47 0.37 -0.64
CA ALA A 76 4.95 0.22 -2.02
C ALA A 76 4.08 -0.81 -2.73
N VAL A 77 3.24 -0.36 -3.65
CA VAL A 77 2.16 -1.16 -4.23
C VAL A 77 2.58 -1.73 -5.58
N ASN A 78 2.91 -3.02 -5.59
CA ASN A 78 3.21 -3.79 -6.80
C ASN A 78 2.39 -5.08 -6.80
N SER A 79 1.05 -4.94 -6.73
CA SER A 79 0.11 -6.03 -6.51
C SER A 79 -0.26 -6.77 -7.80
N PHE A 80 -0.58 -8.06 -7.66
CA PHE A 80 -1.24 -8.84 -8.69
C PHE A 80 -2.68 -8.37 -8.89
N GLY A 81 -3.44 -8.26 -7.80
CA GLY A 81 -4.81 -7.79 -7.82
C GLY A 81 -4.94 -6.30 -8.13
N MET A 82 -6.17 -5.89 -8.39
CA MET A 82 -6.55 -4.51 -8.70
C MET A 82 -6.97 -3.76 -7.45
N VAL A 83 -6.66 -2.48 -7.41
CA VAL A 83 -7.10 -1.55 -6.34
C VAL A 83 -8.44 -0.89 -6.65
N THR A 84 -8.90 -0.94 -7.89
CA THR A 84 -10.21 -0.43 -8.31
C THR A 84 -11.21 -1.56 -8.51
N ILE A 85 -12.48 -1.25 -8.37
CA ILE A 85 -13.57 -2.18 -8.69
C ILE A 85 -13.56 -2.41 -10.21
N PRO A 86 -13.61 -3.68 -10.69
CA PRO A 86 -13.59 -3.98 -12.13
C PRO A 86 -14.69 -3.25 -12.88
N GLY A 87 -14.31 -2.54 -13.96
CA GLY A 87 -15.25 -1.72 -14.75
C GLY A 87 -15.58 -0.36 -14.16
N HIS A 88 -15.09 -0.05 -12.96
CA HIS A 88 -15.36 1.18 -12.24
C HIS A 88 -14.07 1.95 -11.95
N ARG A 89 -14.25 3.25 -11.66
CA ARG A 89 -13.15 4.13 -11.23
C ARG A 89 -12.96 4.15 -9.71
N GLU A 90 -13.92 3.66 -8.95
CA GLU A 90 -13.90 3.63 -7.50
C GLU A 90 -12.87 2.62 -6.99
N PHE A 91 -12.12 3.03 -5.97
CA PHE A 91 -11.22 2.15 -5.25
C PHE A 91 -11.99 1.20 -4.34
N TRP A 92 -11.50 -0.02 -4.13
CA TRP A 92 -12.01 -0.89 -3.08
C TRP A 92 -11.96 -0.23 -1.71
N ALA A 93 -10.95 0.63 -1.51
CA ALA A 93 -10.71 1.39 -0.28
C ALA A 93 -11.69 2.57 -0.07
N TRP A 94 -12.66 2.84 -0.98
CA TRP A 94 -13.53 4.02 -0.91
C TRP A 94 -14.18 4.27 0.47
N PRO A 95 -14.60 3.23 1.27
CA PRO A 95 -15.23 3.49 2.57
C PRO A 95 -14.28 4.09 3.60
N PHE A 96 -12.98 4.01 3.36
CA PHE A 96 -11.92 4.46 4.28
C PHE A 96 -11.29 5.79 3.86
N GLU A 97 -11.70 6.35 2.72
CA GLU A 97 -11.16 7.61 2.23
C GLU A 97 -11.43 8.76 3.20
N ARG A 98 -10.44 9.63 3.37
CA ARG A 98 -10.54 10.85 4.17
C ARG A 98 -10.15 12.05 3.32
N ASN A 99 -10.97 13.09 3.38
CA ASN A 99 -10.68 14.38 2.73
C ASN A 99 -10.38 14.30 1.21
N GLY A 100 -10.93 13.33 0.50
CA GLY A 100 -10.73 13.16 -0.94
C GLY A 100 -9.29 12.79 -1.34
N GLU A 101 -8.52 12.13 -0.46
CA GLU A 101 -7.09 11.86 -0.64
C GLU A 101 -6.75 10.89 -1.78
N PHE A 102 -7.76 10.23 -2.35
CA PHE A 102 -7.65 9.44 -3.59
C PHE A 102 -8.87 9.62 -4.52
N GLY A 103 -9.42 10.85 -4.55
CA GLY A 103 -10.37 11.29 -5.56
C GLY A 103 -11.74 11.69 -5.05
N GLY A 104 -12.13 11.32 -3.82
CA GLY A 104 -13.40 11.71 -3.21
C GLY A 104 -14.62 11.21 -3.97
N LEU A 105 -14.52 10.04 -4.61
CA LEU A 105 -15.62 9.50 -5.41
C LEU A 105 -16.77 9.04 -4.50
N PRO A 106 -18.02 9.21 -4.95
CA PRO A 106 -19.16 8.62 -4.26
C PRO A 106 -19.05 7.08 -4.24
N PRO A 107 -19.76 6.40 -3.33
CA PRO A 107 -19.81 4.95 -3.37
C PRO A 107 -20.32 4.46 -4.73
N PRO A 108 -19.85 3.29 -5.21
CA PRO A 108 -20.35 2.70 -6.43
C PRO A 108 -21.87 2.49 -6.35
N CYS A 109 -22.56 2.57 -7.49
CA CYS A 109 -24.00 2.37 -7.54
C CYS A 109 -24.36 0.94 -7.04
N PRO A 110 -25.29 0.81 -6.07
CA PRO A 110 -25.68 -0.51 -5.57
C PRO A 110 -26.34 -1.42 -6.61
N GLU A 111 -26.82 -0.84 -7.70
CA GLU A 111 -27.47 -1.57 -8.80
C GLU A 111 -26.45 -2.24 -9.73
N ASP A 112 -25.19 -1.81 -9.67
CA ASP A 112 -24.12 -2.41 -10.44
C ASP A 112 -23.46 -3.54 -9.61
N PRO A 113 -23.76 -4.81 -9.88
CA PRO A 113 -23.17 -5.89 -9.12
C PRO A 113 -21.65 -5.90 -9.32
N ILE A 114 -20.92 -6.05 -8.23
CA ILE A 114 -19.47 -6.24 -8.31
C ILE A 114 -19.20 -7.49 -9.15
N PRO A 115 -18.49 -7.37 -10.28
CA PRO A 115 -18.21 -8.51 -11.13
C PRO A 115 -17.50 -9.60 -10.33
N LEU A 116 -18.00 -10.84 -10.43
CA LEU A 116 -17.34 -12.00 -9.85
C LEU A 116 -16.15 -12.45 -10.70
N ASP A 117 -16.14 -12.05 -11.97
CA ASP A 117 -15.10 -12.43 -12.90
C ASP A 117 -13.79 -11.71 -12.55
N TYR A 118 -12.78 -12.53 -12.38
CA TYR A 118 -11.42 -12.09 -12.25
C TYR A 118 -10.83 -11.92 -13.65
N ASP A 119 -10.44 -10.70 -13.99
CA ASP A 119 -9.74 -10.39 -15.25
C ASP A 119 -8.22 -10.29 -14.97
N PRO A 120 -7.47 -11.37 -15.21
CA PRO A 120 -6.04 -11.38 -14.91
C PRO A 120 -5.30 -10.33 -15.76
N PRO A 121 -4.22 -9.73 -15.24
CA PRO A 121 -3.48 -8.65 -15.91
C PRO A 121 -2.67 -9.11 -17.17
N GLY A 122 -2.90 -10.30 -17.69
CA GLY A 122 -2.23 -10.83 -18.87
C GLY A 122 -1.77 -12.29 -18.70
N PRO A 123 -0.93 -12.82 -19.61
CA PRO A 123 -0.40 -14.15 -19.47
C PRO A 123 0.32 -14.31 -18.15
N PHE A 124 0.10 -15.46 -17.50
CA PHE A 124 0.69 -15.79 -16.20
C PHE A 124 2.21 -15.89 -16.36
N GLU A 125 2.90 -14.87 -15.88
CA GLU A 125 4.34 -14.92 -15.62
C GLU A 125 4.55 -15.38 -14.17
N GLU A 126 5.76 -15.85 -13.84
CA GLU A 126 6.11 -16.31 -12.49
C GLU A 126 5.76 -15.31 -11.38
N PRO A 127 5.62 -15.75 -10.09
CA PRO A 127 5.22 -14.87 -8.99
C PRO A 127 6.19 -13.70 -8.86
N THR A 128 5.74 -12.51 -9.26
CA THR A 128 6.56 -11.30 -9.35
C THR A 128 5.90 -10.09 -8.71
N ASN A 129 4.79 -10.32 -8.00
CA ASN A 129 4.03 -9.24 -7.39
C ASN A 129 4.26 -9.21 -5.88
N THR A 130 4.24 -8.03 -5.32
CA THR A 130 4.48 -7.85 -3.88
C THR A 130 4.01 -6.47 -3.46
N THR A 131 3.17 -6.38 -2.45
CA THR A 131 2.91 -5.12 -1.76
C THR A 131 3.68 -5.11 -0.44
N LEU A 132 4.63 -4.19 -0.32
CA LEU A 132 5.41 -4.01 0.89
C LEU A 132 4.85 -2.85 1.70
N CYS A 133 4.52 -3.13 2.97
CA CYS A 133 4.06 -2.11 3.90
C CYS A 133 4.98 -1.98 5.10
N VAL A 134 5.21 -0.74 5.52
CA VAL A 134 5.78 -0.42 6.83
C VAL A 134 4.73 0.34 7.62
N VAL A 135 4.38 -0.17 8.79
CA VAL A 135 3.48 0.49 9.74
C VAL A 135 4.29 0.94 10.94
N ALA A 136 4.16 2.19 11.33
CA ALA A 136 4.75 2.73 12.55
C ALA A 136 3.65 3.11 13.53
N VAL A 137 3.83 2.75 14.81
CA VAL A 137 2.93 3.11 15.90
C VAL A 137 3.73 3.75 17.04
N ASN A 138 3.20 4.75 17.71
CA ASN A 138 3.86 5.37 18.84
C ASN A 138 3.68 4.59 20.17
N ALA A 139 2.88 3.54 20.17
CA ALA A 139 2.61 2.74 21.36
C ALA A 139 3.83 1.90 21.80
N LEU A 140 3.98 1.71 23.11
CA LEU A 140 4.90 0.75 23.69
C LEU A 140 4.28 -0.66 23.61
N LEU A 141 4.80 -1.47 22.70
CA LEU A 141 4.28 -2.81 22.41
C LEU A 141 5.32 -3.87 22.76
N THR A 142 4.85 -4.98 23.31
CA THR A 142 5.61 -6.23 23.36
C THR A 142 5.66 -6.88 21.96
N ARG A 143 6.63 -7.78 21.74
CA ARG A 143 6.74 -8.50 20.45
C ARG A 143 5.45 -9.24 20.03
N PRO A 144 4.76 -9.98 20.92
CA PRO A 144 3.48 -10.60 20.56
C PRO A 144 2.39 -9.59 20.18
N GLN A 145 2.33 -8.44 20.87
CA GLN A 145 1.38 -7.38 20.56
C GLN A 145 1.71 -6.74 19.20
N ALA A 146 2.98 -6.44 18.93
CA ALA A 146 3.42 -5.93 17.63
C ALA A 146 3.10 -6.91 16.50
N LEU A 147 3.31 -8.22 16.69
CA LEU A 147 2.92 -9.24 15.72
C LEU A 147 1.40 -9.24 15.49
N ARG A 148 0.59 -9.11 16.54
CA ARG A 148 -0.86 -9.02 16.40
C ARG A 148 -1.27 -7.81 15.56
N MET A 149 -0.64 -6.64 15.77
CA MET A 149 -0.91 -5.44 14.98
C MET A 149 -0.51 -5.65 13.51
N ALA A 150 0.62 -6.29 13.25
CA ALA A 150 1.04 -6.62 11.89
C ALA A 150 0.06 -7.57 11.18
N ILE A 151 -0.49 -8.55 11.90
CA ILE A 151 -1.55 -9.44 11.36
C ILE A 151 -2.80 -8.64 11.02
N MET A 152 -3.27 -7.77 11.91
CA MET A 152 -4.44 -6.91 11.65
C MET A 152 -4.21 -5.93 10.50
N ALA A 153 -2.97 -5.47 10.31
CA ALA A 153 -2.61 -4.58 9.21
C ALA A 153 -2.79 -5.25 7.83
N HIS A 154 -2.64 -6.59 7.71
CA HIS A 154 -2.93 -7.32 6.47
C HIS A 154 -4.40 -7.20 6.04
N ASP A 155 -5.34 -7.02 6.98
CA ASP A 155 -6.74 -6.74 6.64
C ASP A 155 -6.88 -5.45 5.83
N GLY A 156 -5.96 -4.49 6.00
CA GLY A 156 -5.91 -3.28 5.20
C GLY A 156 -5.56 -3.55 3.73
N LEU A 157 -4.66 -4.51 3.47
CA LEU A 157 -4.38 -4.98 2.10
C LEU A 157 -5.62 -5.63 1.50
N ALA A 158 -6.33 -6.49 2.26
CA ALA A 158 -7.53 -7.16 1.81
C ALA A 158 -8.71 -6.21 1.54
N ARG A 159 -8.73 -5.04 2.17
CA ARG A 159 -9.72 -3.98 1.91
C ARG A 159 -9.40 -3.14 0.68
N ALA A 160 -8.14 -3.10 0.25
CA ALA A 160 -7.67 -2.22 -0.81
C ALA A 160 -7.34 -2.93 -2.12
N ILE A 161 -7.10 -4.23 -2.11
CA ILE A 161 -6.61 -5.02 -3.24
C ILE A 161 -7.49 -6.27 -3.41
N ARG A 162 -7.91 -6.57 -4.65
CA ARG A 162 -8.66 -7.79 -4.94
C ARG A 162 -8.23 -8.39 -6.29
N PRO A 163 -7.88 -9.71 -6.33
CA PRO A 163 -7.56 -10.57 -5.18
C PRO A 163 -6.27 -10.14 -4.48
N VAL A 164 -6.06 -10.57 -3.25
CA VAL A 164 -4.87 -10.28 -2.45
C VAL A 164 -4.30 -11.58 -1.87
N HIS A 165 -3.03 -11.57 -1.50
CA HIS A 165 -2.33 -12.72 -0.92
C HIS A 165 -2.47 -13.98 -1.78
N THR A 166 -2.44 -13.79 -3.10
CA THR A 166 -2.50 -14.88 -4.05
C THR A 166 -1.17 -15.65 -4.08
N PRO A 167 -1.13 -16.84 -4.68
CA PRO A 167 0.15 -17.54 -4.90
C PRO A 167 1.19 -16.75 -5.72
N PHE A 168 0.78 -15.64 -6.35
CA PHE A 168 1.63 -14.75 -7.14
C PHE A 168 2.15 -13.55 -6.35
N ASP A 169 1.70 -13.37 -5.10
CA ASP A 169 2.05 -12.24 -4.26
C ASP A 169 3.04 -12.63 -3.16
N GLY A 170 3.96 -11.74 -2.86
CA GLY A 170 4.87 -11.80 -1.71
C GLY A 170 4.58 -10.72 -0.67
N ASP A 171 3.30 -10.42 -0.43
CA ASP A 171 2.87 -9.32 0.42
C ASP A 171 3.44 -9.40 1.85
N MET A 172 3.98 -8.29 2.34
CA MET A 172 4.64 -8.23 3.63
C MET A 172 4.30 -6.93 4.37
N VAL A 173 4.04 -7.06 5.67
CA VAL A 173 3.88 -5.93 6.57
C VAL A 173 4.97 -5.96 7.63
N PHE A 174 5.76 -4.90 7.71
CA PHE A 174 6.70 -4.64 8.79
C PHE A 174 6.06 -3.67 9.77
N LEU A 175 6.16 -3.95 11.07
CA LEU A 175 5.63 -3.07 12.10
C LEU A 175 6.77 -2.57 13.00
N LEU A 176 6.78 -1.26 13.22
CA LEU A 176 7.68 -0.53 14.10
C LEU A 176 6.87 0.07 15.25
N ALA A 177 7.26 -0.18 16.48
CA ALA A 177 6.72 0.45 17.66
C ALA A 177 7.78 1.40 18.23
N THR A 178 7.51 2.72 18.27
CA THR A 178 8.49 3.70 18.79
C THR A 178 8.55 3.70 20.32
N GLY A 179 7.49 3.23 20.98
CA GLY A 179 7.46 3.07 22.42
C GLY A 179 7.28 4.39 23.21
N GLU A 180 6.86 5.44 22.53
CA GLU A 180 6.68 6.78 23.14
C GLU A 180 5.50 6.81 24.11
N LYS A 181 4.49 5.97 23.90
CA LYS A 181 3.23 6.00 24.63
C LYS A 181 2.89 4.64 25.22
N ALA A 182 2.68 4.61 26.54
CA ALA A 182 2.21 3.41 27.22
C ALA A 182 0.74 3.11 26.86
N LEU A 183 0.40 1.83 26.84
CA LEU A 183 -1.00 1.41 26.77
C LEU A 183 -1.70 1.69 28.09
N SER A 184 -3.03 1.87 28.05
CA SER A 184 -3.84 2.03 29.25
C SER A 184 -3.99 0.70 30.01
N GLU A 185 -4.65 0.76 31.18
CA GLU A 185 -5.00 -0.44 31.93
C GLU A 185 -5.87 -1.41 31.11
N ASN A 186 -6.68 -0.90 30.18
CA ASN A 186 -7.46 -1.71 29.25
C ASN A 186 -6.68 -1.99 27.96
N THR A 187 -5.54 -2.66 28.12
CA THR A 187 -4.60 -2.99 27.04
C THR A 187 -5.27 -3.64 25.82
N ASN A 188 -6.24 -4.54 26.02
CA ASN A 188 -6.91 -5.22 24.92
C ASN A 188 -7.76 -4.27 24.06
N LEU A 189 -8.40 -3.29 24.66
CA LEU A 189 -9.16 -2.27 23.95
C LEU A 189 -8.22 -1.35 23.15
N ASP A 190 -7.10 -0.95 23.74
CA ASP A 190 -6.09 -0.15 23.03
C ASP A 190 -5.53 -0.91 21.83
N LEU A 191 -5.16 -2.18 22.01
CA LEU A 191 -4.70 -3.02 20.91
C LEU A 191 -5.74 -3.19 19.82
N THR A 192 -7.02 -3.34 20.18
CA THR A 192 -8.10 -3.42 19.19
C THR A 192 -8.20 -2.14 18.37
N ARG A 193 -8.15 -0.99 19.03
CA ARG A 193 -8.21 0.33 18.39
C ARG A 193 -7.00 0.58 17.49
N ILE A 194 -5.78 0.38 18.01
CA ILE A 194 -4.54 0.52 17.24
C ILE A 194 -4.55 -0.43 16.04
N GLY A 195 -4.97 -1.68 16.22
CA GLY A 195 -5.08 -2.67 15.14
C GLY A 195 -6.04 -2.24 14.03
N MET A 196 -7.19 -1.68 14.38
CA MET A 196 -8.13 -1.09 13.40
C MET A 196 -7.46 0.07 12.65
N MET A 197 -6.80 0.98 13.37
CA MET A 197 -6.10 2.12 12.76
C MET A 197 -4.96 1.66 11.83
N THR A 198 -4.24 0.58 12.16
CA THR A 198 -3.19 0.03 11.27
C THR A 198 -3.78 -0.47 9.97
N ALA A 199 -4.89 -1.21 10.03
CA ALA A 199 -5.58 -1.71 8.83
C ALA A 199 -6.09 -0.55 7.96
N ASP A 200 -6.69 0.47 8.55
CA ASP A 200 -7.21 1.64 7.83
C ASP A 200 -6.07 2.47 7.20
N CYS A 201 -4.96 2.67 7.91
CA CYS A 201 -3.78 3.35 7.36
C CYS A 201 -3.17 2.58 6.19
N VAL A 202 -3.04 1.25 6.28
CA VAL A 202 -2.55 0.42 5.18
C VAL A 202 -3.48 0.50 3.98
N CYS A 203 -4.79 0.34 4.19
CA CYS A 203 -5.80 0.44 3.13
C CYS A 203 -5.70 1.76 2.36
N ARG A 204 -5.66 2.88 3.08
CA ARG A 204 -5.54 4.22 2.51
C ARG A 204 -4.19 4.44 1.83
N SER A 205 -3.10 3.94 2.41
CA SER A 205 -1.77 4.04 1.80
C SER A 205 -1.71 3.35 0.44
N VAL A 206 -2.32 2.17 0.32
CA VAL A 206 -2.39 1.43 -0.95
C VAL A 206 -3.14 2.25 -2.00
N ALA A 207 -4.34 2.73 -1.69
CA ALA A 207 -5.15 3.53 -2.63
C ALA A 207 -4.39 4.80 -3.07
N ARG A 208 -3.83 5.55 -2.12
CA ARG A 208 -3.05 6.77 -2.41
C ARG A 208 -1.82 6.50 -3.27
N GLY A 209 -1.12 5.37 -3.04
CA GLY A 209 0.05 5.01 -3.84
C GLY A 209 -0.26 4.86 -5.31
N VAL A 210 -1.38 4.26 -5.65
CA VAL A 210 -1.84 4.09 -7.04
C VAL A 210 -2.48 5.36 -7.58
N TYR A 211 -3.25 6.07 -6.78
CA TYR A 211 -3.87 7.35 -7.17
C TYR A 211 -2.85 8.40 -7.56
N GLU A 212 -1.75 8.53 -6.81
CA GLU A 212 -0.68 9.51 -7.05
C GLU A 212 0.29 9.08 -8.14
N ALA A 213 0.27 7.80 -8.55
CA ALA A 213 1.16 7.31 -9.58
C ALA A 213 0.80 7.90 -10.95
N GLN A 214 1.82 8.41 -11.64
CA GLN A 214 1.72 8.90 -13.01
C GLN A 214 2.04 7.79 -14.00
N SER A 215 1.51 7.88 -15.21
CA SER A 215 1.82 6.94 -16.29
C SER A 215 3.33 6.82 -16.51
N LEU A 216 3.82 5.59 -16.62
CA LEU A 216 5.24 5.33 -16.87
C LEU A 216 5.39 4.04 -17.69
N GLY A 217 6.13 4.14 -18.79
CA GLY A 217 6.30 3.05 -19.72
C GLY A 217 4.94 2.57 -20.29
N ARG A 218 4.65 1.29 -20.15
CA ARG A 218 3.39 0.70 -20.62
C ARG A 218 2.22 0.80 -19.62
N TRP A 219 2.48 1.29 -18.42
CA TRP A 219 1.50 1.32 -17.35
C TRP A 219 0.86 2.71 -17.23
N SER A 220 -0.46 2.76 -17.38
CA SER A 220 -1.23 4.00 -17.19
C SER A 220 -1.38 4.32 -15.72
N GLY A 221 -1.13 5.56 -15.33
CA GLY A 221 -1.51 6.07 -14.02
C GLY A 221 -3.04 6.14 -13.88
N TYR A 222 -3.53 5.99 -12.65
CA TYR A 222 -4.97 6.00 -12.36
C TYR A 222 -5.68 7.22 -12.97
N ARG A 223 -5.18 8.44 -12.77
CA ARG A 223 -5.78 9.69 -13.27
C ARG A 223 -5.75 9.82 -14.80
N SER A 224 -4.82 9.13 -15.46
CA SER A 224 -4.78 9.06 -16.93
C SER A 224 -5.72 7.99 -17.47
N HIS A 225 -5.91 6.90 -16.72
CA HIS A 225 -6.80 5.80 -17.08
C HIS A 225 -8.28 6.16 -16.88
N PHE A 226 -8.56 6.92 -15.82
CA PHE A 226 -9.88 7.43 -15.45
C PHE A 226 -9.85 8.97 -15.41
N PRO A 227 -9.88 9.65 -16.58
CA PRO A 227 -9.88 11.10 -16.59
C PRO A 227 -11.12 11.64 -15.86
N PRO A 228 -11.02 12.80 -15.20
CA PRO A 228 -12.21 13.47 -14.66
C PRO A 228 -13.18 13.70 -15.79
N ASN A 229 -14.47 13.48 -15.53
CA ASN A 229 -15.51 13.82 -16.51
C ASN A 229 -15.42 15.33 -16.79
N CYS A 230 -15.19 15.70 -18.04
CA CYS A 230 -15.31 17.07 -18.53
C CYS A 230 -16.75 17.55 -18.45
#